data_98320c8360e1d73a9e075b54703efc0b
#
_entry.id   98320c8360e1d73a9e075b54703efc0b
#
_cell.length_a   1.000
_cell.length_b   1.000
_cell.length_c   1.000
_cell.angle_alpha   90.00
_cell.angle_beta   90.00
_cell.angle_gamma   90.00
#
_symmetry.space_group_name_H-M   'P 1'
#
loop_
_entity.id
_entity.type
_entity.pdbx_description
1 polymer ?
#
loop_
_entity_poly.entity_id
_entity_poly.type
_entity_poly.pdbx_seq_one_letter_code
_entity_poly.pdbx_strand_id
1 'polypeptide(L)'
;MQRLSKRKYRKRDIGAGRHFTLDTRDRFLMLLVYYRLYITYTLAGFLFNLDQSNICRDIQKIEGLIRKCLPLPQKTYYKIKRLRTPEEVEKYFPGFIAFTDCTEQQIPRPVDNIRCKAYYSGKKKRHTVKNQITVNKDGYILHKIAHRKGRRHDYDIYKKNHPVIPNQVVNVVDLGYLGIEKDFPDQLSALPYKKKRNQDLSQEEKEYNEFMVKRE
;
A
#
# COMPACT_ATOMS: atom_id res chain seq x y z
N MET A 1 -3.45 22.84 -11.95
CA MET A 1 -4.21 24.10 -11.86
C MET A 1 -5.52 24.14 -12.65
N GLN A 2 -5.62 23.57 -13.85
CA GLN A 2 -6.83 23.65 -14.71
C GLN A 2 -8.12 23.04 -14.12
N ARG A 3 -8.09 22.12 -13.17
CA ARG A 3 -9.31 21.53 -12.56
C ARG A 3 -9.97 22.37 -11.45
N LEU A 4 -9.30 23.38 -10.93
CA LEU A 4 -9.90 24.32 -9.97
C LEU A 4 -10.75 25.40 -10.64
N SER A 5 -10.58 25.59 -11.95
CA SER A 5 -11.30 26.60 -12.74
C SER A 5 -12.76 26.27 -13.10
N LYS A 6 -13.18 24.98 -12.97
CA LYS A 6 -14.49 24.49 -13.46
C LYS A 6 -15.59 24.41 -12.39
N ARG A 7 -15.58 25.22 -11.33
CA ARG A 7 -16.76 25.35 -10.47
C ARG A 7 -17.80 26.27 -11.11
N LYS A 8 -18.91 25.71 -11.53
CA LYS A 8 -20.02 26.36 -12.25
C LYS A 8 -20.64 27.59 -11.55
N TYR A 9 -20.31 27.83 -10.26
CA TYR A 9 -20.83 28.93 -9.45
C TYR A 9 -19.74 29.60 -8.61
N ARG A 10 -18.69 30.07 -9.27
CA ARG A 10 -17.66 30.82 -8.57
C ARG A 10 -18.03 32.31 -8.54
N LYS A 11 -18.22 32.86 -7.32
CA LYS A 11 -18.54 34.30 -7.13
C LYS A 11 -17.34 35.25 -7.32
N ARG A 12 -16.09 34.73 -7.34
CA ARG A 12 -14.86 35.52 -7.45
C ARG A 12 -13.91 34.87 -8.45
N ASP A 13 -13.01 35.64 -9.04
CA ASP A 13 -12.00 35.16 -9.99
C ASP A 13 -11.04 34.15 -9.42
N ILE A 14 -10.34 33.44 -10.33
CA ILE A 14 -9.32 32.47 -9.95
C ILE A 14 -8.16 33.22 -9.30
N GLY A 15 -7.78 32.86 -8.07
CA GLY A 15 -6.74 33.54 -7.31
C GLY A 15 -7.24 34.64 -6.40
N ALA A 16 -8.50 35.07 -6.51
CA ALA A 16 -9.09 36.05 -5.57
C ALA A 16 -9.23 35.40 -4.17
N GLY A 17 -8.71 36.04 -3.17
CA GLY A 17 -8.70 35.60 -1.78
C GLY A 17 -7.34 35.77 -1.12
N ARG A 18 -7.26 35.47 0.18
CA ARG A 18 -5.98 35.47 0.90
C ARG A 18 -5.05 34.42 0.31
N HIS A 19 -3.81 34.80 -0.01
CA HIS A 19 -2.79 33.87 -0.45
C HIS A 19 -2.45 32.86 0.66
N PHE A 20 -2.05 31.65 0.25
CA PHE A 20 -1.52 30.67 1.20
C PHE A 20 -0.17 31.14 1.69
N THR A 21 0.13 30.91 2.96
CA THR A 21 1.43 31.22 3.56
C THR A 21 2.53 30.33 2.95
N LEU A 22 2.21 29.04 2.74
CA LEU A 22 3.09 28.11 2.05
C LEU A 22 2.71 28.01 0.58
N ASP A 23 3.70 27.87 -0.29
CA ASP A 23 3.47 27.59 -1.69
C ASP A 23 2.95 26.15 -1.90
N THR A 24 2.64 25.78 -3.12
CA THR A 24 2.08 24.45 -3.41
C THR A 24 3.09 23.33 -3.14
N ARG A 25 4.38 23.58 -3.33
CA ARG A 25 5.46 22.63 -3.17
C ARG A 25 5.68 22.35 -1.69
N ASP A 26 5.75 23.39 -0.86
CA ASP A 26 5.93 23.27 0.59
C ASP A 26 4.73 22.62 1.25
N ARG A 27 3.53 22.92 0.80
CA ARG A 27 2.31 22.26 1.28
C ARG A 27 2.30 20.76 0.94
N PHE A 28 2.82 20.38 -0.22
CA PHE A 28 2.97 18.99 -0.59
C PHE A 28 4.06 18.31 0.25
N LEU A 29 5.20 18.97 0.47
CA LEU A 29 6.26 18.49 1.36
C LEU A 29 5.73 18.27 2.78
N MET A 30 4.97 19.22 3.32
CA MET A 30 4.31 19.10 4.62
C MET A 30 3.44 17.84 4.72
N LEU A 31 2.67 17.54 3.68
CA LEU A 31 1.86 16.31 3.63
C LEU A 31 2.73 15.05 3.63
N LEU A 32 3.84 15.02 2.87
CA LEU A 32 4.76 13.89 2.85
C LEU A 32 5.43 13.67 4.20
N VAL A 33 5.88 14.74 4.86
CA VAL A 33 6.45 14.71 6.21
C VAL A 33 5.43 14.19 7.22
N TYR A 34 4.19 14.69 7.16
CA TYR A 34 3.10 14.24 8.02
C TYR A 34 2.84 12.73 7.88
N TYR A 35 2.75 12.22 6.66
CA TYR A 35 2.53 10.79 6.43
C TYR A 35 3.74 9.92 6.77
N ARG A 36 4.95 10.41 6.52
CA ARG A 36 6.17 9.62 6.76
C ARG A 36 6.49 9.49 8.24
N LEU A 37 6.32 10.57 9.01
CA LEU A 37 6.74 10.65 10.41
C LEU A 37 5.59 10.44 11.41
N TYR A 38 4.33 10.39 10.92
CA TYR A 38 3.13 10.25 11.78
C TYR A 38 3.06 11.31 12.90
N ILE A 39 3.50 12.52 12.60
CA ILE A 39 3.53 13.64 13.55
C ILE A 39 2.11 14.18 13.81
N THR A 40 1.94 14.87 14.94
CA THR A 40 0.69 15.59 15.23
C THR A 40 0.56 16.85 14.38
N TYR A 41 -0.65 17.35 14.18
CA TYR A 41 -0.87 18.63 13.51
C TYR A 41 -0.20 19.79 14.24
N THR A 42 -0.10 19.72 15.58
CA THR A 42 0.62 20.70 16.41
C THR A 42 2.11 20.73 16.06
N LEU A 43 2.77 19.57 15.99
CA LEU A 43 4.18 19.50 15.62
C LEU A 43 4.39 19.91 14.16
N ALA A 44 3.50 19.51 13.25
CA ALA A 44 3.53 19.99 11.86
C ALA A 44 3.36 21.52 11.80
N GLY A 45 2.48 22.09 12.61
CA GLY A 45 2.31 23.54 12.74
C GLY A 45 3.59 24.24 13.16
N PHE A 46 4.29 23.71 14.13
CA PHE A 46 5.60 24.22 14.58
C PHE A 46 6.65 24.15 13.44
N LEU A 47 6.77 23.00 12.77
CA LEU A 47 7.76 22.79 11.70
C LEU A 47 7.55 23.71 10.48
N PHE A 48 6.30 23.99 10.13
CA PHE A 48 5.93 24.77 8.95
C PHE A 48 5.44 26.18 9.27
N ASN A 49 5.57 26.61 10.52
CA ASN A 49 5.14 27.92 11.02
C ASN A 49 3.69 28.27 10.64
N LEU A 50 2.79 27.32 10.90
CA LEU A 50 1.36 27.44 10.64
C LEU A 50 0.53 27.05 11.85
N ASP A 51 -0.64 27.65 11.98
CA ASP A 51 -1.64 27.20 12.96
C ASP A 51 -2.10 25.77 12.68
N GLN A 52 -2.29 24.98 13.75
CA GLN A 52 -2.74 23.59 13.69
C GLN A 52 -4.00 23.40 12.81
N SER A 53 -4.95 24.33 12.89
CA SER A 53 -6.19 24.24 12.11
C SER A 53 -5.93 24.44 10.62
N ASN A 54 -4.93 25.27 10.26
CA ASN A 54 -4.52 25.45 8.87
C ASN A 54 -3.82 24.21 8.33
N ILE A 55 -2.95 23.57 9.12
CA ILE A 55 -2.32 22.28 8.79
C ILE A 55 -3.39 21.22 8.49
N CYS A 56 -4.35 21.04 9.38
CA CYS A 56 -5.44 20.08 9.20
C CYS A 56 -6.23 20.33 7.91
N ARG A 57 -6.63 21.55 7.66
CA ARG A 57 -7.39 21.95 6.45
C ARG A 57 -6.57 21.75 5.17
N ASP A 58 -5.29 22.09 5.21
CA ASP A 58 -4.39 21.94 4.05
C ASP A 58 -4.14 20.46 3.72
N ILE A 59 -3.86 19.63 4.72
CA ILE A 59 -3.70 18.18 4.53
C ILE A 59 -4.95 17.59 3.89
N GLN A 60 -6.15 17.82 4.44
CA GLN A 60 -7.40 17.30 3.89
C GLN A 60 -7.65 17.76 2.44
N LYS A 61 -7.30 19.00 2.14
CA LYS A 61 -7.45 19.59 0.80
C LYS A 61 -6.50 18.96 -0.21
N ILE A 62 -5.23 18.77 0.17
CA ILE A 62 -4.21 18.17 -0.70
C ILE A 62 -4.51 16.67 -0.90
N GLU A 63 -4.89 15.94 0.15
CA GLU A 63 -5.35 14.56 0.03
C GLU A 63 -6.47 14.42 -1.00
N GLY A 64 -7.45 15.30 -0.94
CA GLY A 64 -8.55 15.31 -1.90
C GLY A 64 -8.09 15.55 -3.35
N LEU A 65 -7.05 16.36 -3.55
CA LEU A 65 -6.45 16.59 -4.87
C LEU A 65 -5.63 15.36 -5.33
N ILE A 66 -4.81 14.80 -4.47
CA ILE A 66 -3.99 13.60 -4.76
C ILE A 66 -4.87 12.43 -5.18
N ARG A 67 -5.96 12.17 -4.45
CA ARG A 67 -6.93 11.11 -4.81
C ARG A 67 -7.52 11.28 -6.22
N LYS A 68 -7.58 12.50 -6.74
CA LYS A 68 -8.07 12.79 -8.10
C LYS A 68 -6.99 12.67 -9.16
N CYS A 69 -5.74 12.94 -8.80
CA CYS A 69 -4.62 13.01 -9.74
C CYS A 69 -3.88 11.68 -9.88
N LEU A 70 -3.72 10.94 -8.78
CA LEU A 70 -2.97 9.68 -8.79
C LEU A 70 -3.83 8.50 -9.25
N PRO A 71 -3.20 7.50 -9.90
CA PRO A 71 -3.84 6.22 -10.18
C PRO A 71 -4.09 5.51 -8.83
N LEU A 72 -5.35 5.37 -8.45
CA LEU A 72 -5.71 4.64 -7.24
C LEU A 72 -5.66 3.13 -7.51
N PRO A 73 -5.14 2.30 -6.59
CA PRO A 73 -5.10 0.84 -6.74
C PRO A 73 -6.46 0.22 -7.10
N GLN A 74 -7.55 0.74 -6.56
CA GLN A 74 -8.91 0.29 -6.89
C GLN A 74 -9.26 0.45 -8.37
N LYS A 75 -8.87 1.57 -9.00
CA LYS A 75 -9.12 1.81 -10.44
C LYS A 75 -8.25 0.89 -11.30
N THR A 76 -7.03 0.64 -10.88
CA THR A 76 -6.09 -0.28 -11.55
C THR A 76 -6.61 -1.71 -11.49
N TYR A 77 -7.12 -2.15 -10.35
CA TYR A 77 -7.72 -3.47 -10.17
C TYR A 77 -8.82 -3.78 -11.18
N TYR A 78 -9.74 -2.84 -11.45
CA TYR A 78 -10.78 -3.05 -12.46
C TYR A 78 -10.25 -3.11 -13.90
N LYS A 79 -9.13 -2.47 -14.18
CA LYS A 79 -8.44 -2.55 -15.47
C LYS A 79 -7.77 -3.90 -15.63
N ILE A 80 -7.07 -4.38 -14.61
CA ILE A 80 -6.38 -5.69 -14.61
C ILE A 80 -7.37 -6.83 -14.89
N LYS A 81 -8.57 -6.79 -14.34
CA LYS A 81 -9.63 -7.77 -14.64
C LYS A 81 -10.02 -7.88 -16.11
N ARG A 82 -9.72 -6.88 -16.91
CA ARG A 82 -10.10 -6.79 -18.32
C ARG A 82 -8.96 -7.04 -19.29
N LEU A 83 -7.75 -7.30 -18.78
CA LEU A 83 -6.60 -7.62 -19.63
C LEU A 83 -6.85 -8.93 -20.38
N ARG A 84 -6.60 -8.93 -21.68
CA ARG A 84 -6.84 -10.09 -22.56
C ARG A 84 -5.59 -10.53 -23.32
N THR A 85 -4.71 -9.59 -23.67
CA THR A 85 -3.53 -9.90 -24.46
C THR A 85 -2.26 -9.86 -23.64
N PRO A 86 -1.21 -10.61 -24.02
CA PRO A 86 0.08 -10.58 -23.33
C PRO A 86 0.69 -9.19 -23.28
N GLU A 87 0.52 -8.37 -24.32
CA GLU A 87 1.05 -7.00 -24.37
C GLU A 87 0.34 -6.09 -23.35
N GLU A 88 -0.97 -6.27 -23.18
CA GLU A 88 -1.72 -5.56 -22.15
C GLU A 88 -1.26 -5.97 -20.75
N VAL A 89 -0.97 -7.26 -20.54
CA VAL A 89 -0.48 -7.77 -19.25
C VAL A 89 0.91 -7.24 -18.96
N GLU A 90 1.83 -7.29 -19.93
CA GLU A 90 3.21 -6.77 -19.81
C GLU A 90 3.23 -5.30 -19.39
N LYS A 91 2.29 -4.50 -19.88
CA LYS A 91 2.16 -3.08 -19.52
C LYS A 91 1.91 -2.85 -18.02
N TYR A 92 1.15 -3.75 -17.36
CA TYR A 92 0.84 -3.65 -15.94
C TYR A 92 1.77 -4.49 -15.07
N PHE A 93 2.31 -5.57 -15.64
CA PHE A 93 3.20 -6.52 -14.98
C PHE A 93 4.48 -6.71 -15.80
N PRO A 94 5.38 -5.71 -15.80
CA PRO A 94 6.64 -5.80 -16.55
C PRO A 94 7.44 -7.04 -16.15
N GLY A 95 7.85 -7.83 -17.15
CA GLY A 95 8.52 -9.11 -16.96
C GLY A 95 7.61 -10.20 -16.39
N PHE A 96 6.28 -10.04 -16.47
CA PHE A 96 5.27 -10.98 -15.95
C PHE A 96 5.48 -11.33 -14.47
N ILE A 97 5.84 -10.34 -13.64
CA ILE A 97 6.11 -10.51 -12.22
C ILE A 97 5.25 -9.55 -11.39
N ALA A 98 4.73 -10.08 -10.28
CA ALA A 98 4.07 -9.31 -9.22
C ALA A 98 4.62 -9.73 -7.86
N PHE A 99 4.62 -8.82 -6.89
CA PHE A 99 5.01 -9.07 -5.51
C PHE A 99 3.82 -8.81 -4.61
N THR A 100 3.51 -9.77 -3.74
CA THR A 100 2.41 -9.63 -2.78
C THR A 100 2.92 -9.82 -1.36
N ASP A 101 2.71 -8.81 -0.53
CA ASP A 101 3.09 -8.84 0.90
C ASP A 101 2.05 -8.16 1.79
N CYS A 102 2.10 -8.47 3.09
CA CYS A 102 1.30 -7.85 4.14
C CYS A 102 2.14 -6.92 5.00
N THR A 103 1.89 -5.62 4.89
CA THR A 103 2.48 -4.64 5.82
C THR A 103 1.61 -4.45 7.06
N GLU A 104 2.26 -4.28 8.22
CA GLU A 104 1.60 -3.98 9.50
C GLU A 104 1.85 -2.54 9.91
N GLN A 105 0.77 -1.79 10.11
CA GLN A 105 0.81 -0.44 10.65
C GLN A 105 0.36 -0.43 12.11
N GLN A 106 1.16 0.17 12.99
CA GLN A 106 0.82 0.34 14.39
C GLN A 106 -0.38 1.28 14.55
N ILE A 107 -1.26 0.95 15.49
CA ILE A 107 -2.39 1.77 15.90
C ILE A 107 -2.37 1.97 17.42
N PRO A 108 -3.02 3.02 17.93
CA PRO A 108 -3.28 3.15 19.36
C PRO A 108 -4.01 1.93 19.91
N ARG A 109 -3.75 1.58 21.16
CA ARG A 109 -4.43 0.47 21.84
C ARG A 109 -5.93 0.72 21.86
N PRO A 110 -6.77 -0.18 21.29
CA PRO A 110 -8.22 -0.06 21.39
C PRO A 110 -8.68 -0.14 22.85
N VAL A 111 -9.68 0.63 23.21
CA VAL A 111 -10.28 0.63 24.56
C VAL A 111 -11.09 -0.64 24.80
N ASP A 112 -11.82 -1.07 23.80
CA ASP A 112 -12.65 -2.29 23.86
C ASP A 112 -11.78 -3.55 23.90
N ASN A 113 -12.03 -4.43 24.88
CA ASN A 113 -11.24 -5.64 25.10
C ASN A 113 -11.27 -6.63 23.91
N ILE A 114 -12.39 -6.74 23.20
CA ILE A 114 -12.53 -7.62 22.05
C ILE A 114 -11.66 -7.09 20.90
N ARG A 115 -11.73 -5.80 20.65
CA ARG A 115 -10.90 -5.13 19.66
C ARG A 115 -9.42 -5.19 20.05
N CYS A 116 -9.10 -4.96 21.33
CA CYS A 116 -7.74 -5.04 21.86
C CYS A 116 -7.11 -6.40 21.51
N LYS A 117 -7.77 -7.52 21.83
CA LYS A 117 -7.32 -8.87 21.48
C LYS A 117 -7.23 -9.11 19.97
N ALA A 118 -8.19 -8.57 19.20
CA ALA A 118 -8.25 -8.78 17.76
C ALA A 118 -7.17 -8.04 16.97
N TYR A 119 -6.74 -6.88 17.43
CA TYR A 119 -5.73 -6.06 16.76
C TYR A 119 -4.30 -6.30 17.29
N TYR A 120 -4.12 -7.11 18.33
CA TYR A 120 -2.80 -7.40 18.89
C TYR A 120 -2.01 -8.32 17.97
N SER A 121 -0.88 -7.83 17.46
CA SER A 121 0.09 -8.61 16.69
C SER A 121 1.10 -9.28 17.61
N GLY A 122 1.09 -10.62 17.63
CA GLY A 122 2.08 -11.41 18.37
C GLY A 122 3.51 -11.22 17.86
N LYS A 123 3.67 -10.98 16.55
CA LYS A 123 4.97 -10.71 15.89
C LYS A 123 5.54 -9.35 16.32
N LYS A 124 4.73 -8.30 16.24
CA LYS A 124 5.16 -6.92 16.55
C LYS A 124 5.01 -6.54 18.03
N LYS A 125 4.36 -7.39 18.87
CA LYS A 125 4.05 -7.11 20.30
C LYS A 125 3.30 -5.79 20.50
N ARG A 126 2.48 -5.39 19.53
CA ARG A 126 1.74 -4.11 19.50
C ARG A 126 0.39 -4.31 18.83
N HIS A 127 -0.51 -3.32 18.98
CA HIS A 127 -1.78 -3.30 18.25
C HIS A 127 -1.52 -2.76 16.85
N THR A 128 -1.95 -3.51 15.83
CA THR A 128 -1.69 -3.20 14.43
C THR A 128 -2.92 -3.43 13.56
N VAL A 129 -2.92 -2.77 12.42
CA VAL A 129 -3.74 -3.13 11.26
C VAL A 129 -2.84 -3.67 10.16
N LYS A 130 -3.34 -4.65 9.43
CA LYS A 130 -2.65 -5.23 8.29
C LYS A 130 -3.25 -4.74 6.98
N ASN A 131 -2.40 -4.47 6.03
CA ASN A 131 -2.75 -4.15 4.65
C ASN A 131 -1.97 -5.08 3.75
N GLN A 132 -2.66 -5.89 2.95
CA GLN A 132 -2.00 -6.62 1.88
C GLN A 132 -1.97 -5.73 0.64
N ILE A 133 -0.82 -5.66 0.03
CA ILE A 133 -0.59 -4.94 -1.22
C ILE A 133 0.02 -5.87 -2.25
N THR A 134 -0.32 -5.66 -3.50
CA THR A 134 0.33 -6.31 -4.65
C THR A 134 0.92 -5.20 -5.50
N VAL A 135 2.20 -5.30 -5.78
CA VAL A 135 2.94 -4.34 -6.60
C VAL A 135 3.54 -5.04 -7.82
N ASN A 136 3.81 -4.29 -8.87
CA ASN A 136 4.60 -4.77 -10.00
C ASN A 136 6.10 -4.47 -9.81
N LYS A 137 6.92 -4.87 -10.77
CA LYS A 137 8.37 -4.67 -10.78
C LYS A 137 8.78 -3.19 -10.68
N ASP A 138 7.96 -2.27 -11.16
CA ASP A 138 8.22 -0.83 -11.12
C ASP A 138 7.76 -0.18 -9.80
N GLY A 139 7.25 -0.97 -8.84
CA GLY A 139 6.74 -0.48 -7.56
C GLY A 139 5.33 0.12 -7.61
N TYR A 140 4.59 -0.01 -8.71
CA TYR A 140 3.20 0.43 -8.76
C TYR A 140 2.30 -0.51 -7.98
N ILE A 141 1.49 0.06 -7.09
CA ILE A 141 0.49 -0.71 -6.34
C ILE A 141 -0.69 -1.03 -7.26
N LEU A 142 -0.82 -2.30 -7.63
CA LEU A 142 -1.86 -2.81 -8.51
C LEU A 142 -3.11 -3.21 -7.74
N HIS A 143 -2.94 -3.77 -6.55
CA HIS A 143 -4.02 -4.17 -5.65
C HIS A 143 -3.70 -3.81 -4.21
N LYS A 144 -4.74 -3.44 -3.47
CA LYS A 144 -4.68 -3.17 -2.03
C LYS A 144 -5.95 -3.65 -1.37
N ILE A 145 -5.82 -4.43 -0.32
CA ILE A 145 -6.94 -4.84 0.53
C ILE A 145 -7.22 -3.77 1.58
N ALA A 146 -8.49 -3.63 1.97
CA ALA A 146 -8.86 -2.81 3.11
C ALA A 146 -8.25 -3.36 4.41
N HIS A 147 -8.04 -2.47 5.38
CA HIS A 147 -7.43 -2.80 6.68
C HIS A 147 -8.01 -4.06 7.32
N ARG A 148 -7.12 -4.94 7.76
CA ARG A 148 -7.44 -6.16 8.50
C ARG A 148 -6.83 -6.11 9.91
N LYS A 149 -7.40 -6.91 10.82
CA LYS A 149 -6.95 -7.00 12.21
C LYS A 149 -5.54 -7.59 12.30
N GLY A 150 -4.63 -6.98 13.08
CA GLY A 150 -3.23 -7.36 13.18
C GLY A 150 -2.98 -8.81 13.60
N ARG A 151 -3.90 -9.42 14.38
CA ARG A 151 -3.82 -10.83 14.78
C ARG A 151 -3.99 -11.82 13.61
N ARG A 152 -4.59 -11.41 12.49
CA ARG A 152 -4.83 -12.34 11.37
C ARG A 152 -3.53 -12.74 10.71
N HIS A 153 -3.45 -14.01 10.28
CA HIS A 153 -2.35 -14.52 9.48
C HIS A 153 -2.40 -13.91 8.06
N ASP A 154 -1.25 -13.63 7.47
CA ASP A 154 -1.15 -12.95 6.17
C ASP A 154 -1.77 -13.80 5.06
N TYR A 155 -1.52 -15.11 5.08
CA TYR A 155 -2.12 -16.04 4.15
C TYR A 155 -3.66 -16.17 4.30
N ASP A 156 -4.21 -16.06 5.52
CA ASP A 156 -5.68 -16.05 5.71
C ASP A 156 -6.31 -14.80 5.09
N ILE A 157 -5.58 -13.68 5.10
CA ILE A 157 -6.01 -12.46 4.44
C ILE A 157 -6.02 -12.67 2.93
N TYR A 158 -4.98 -13.28 2.39
CA TYR A 158 -4.84 -13.59 0.97
C TYR A 158 -5.98 -14.50 0.48
N LYS A 159 -6.23 -15.63 1.13
CA LYS A 159 -7.28 -16.57 0.75
C LYS A 159 -8.67 -15.94 0.62
N LYS A 160 -8.97 -14.97 1.49
CA LYS A 160 -10.28 -14.30 1.48
C LYS A 160 -10.39 -13.18 0.45
N ASN A 161 -9.29 -12.61 0.04
CA ASN A 161 -9.28 -11.39 -0.78
C ASN A 161 -8.06 -11.37 -1.72
N HIS A 162 -7.72 -12.51 -2.32
CA HIS A 162 -6.56 -12.58 -3.21
C HIS A 162 -6.70 -11.58 -4.38
N PRO A 163 -5.60 -11.01 -4.85
CA PRO A 163 -5.61 -10.13 -6.01
C PRO A 163 -5.97 -10.92 -7.28
N VAL A 164 -6.56 -10.24 -8.24
CA VAL A 164 -6.68 -10.81 -9.58
C VAL A 164 -5.34 -10.58 -10.28
N ILE A 165 -4.58 -11.66 -10.42
CA ILE A 165 -3.30 -11.70 -11.14
C ILE A 165 -3.53 -12.61 -12.36
N PRO A 166 -3.18 -12.18 -13.59
CA PRO A 166 -3.27 -13.04 -14.77
C PRO A 166 -2.42 -14.32 -14.62
N ASN A 167 -2.89 -15.46 -15.14
CA ASN A 167 -2.26 -16.77 -14.94
C ASN A 167 -0.81 -16.85 -15.44
N GLN A 168 -0.44 -15.99 -16.40
CA GLN A 168 0.91 -15.91 -16.95
C GLN A 168 1.88 -15.08 -16.10
N VAL A 169 1.39 -14.43 -15.03
CA VAL A 169 2.18 -13.59 -14.13
C VAL A 169 2.58 -14.39 -12.90
N VAL A 170 3.87 -14.43 -12.60
CA VAL A 170 4.41 -15.05 -11.40
C VAL A 170 4.18 -14.13 -10.20
N ASN A 171 3.46 -14.60 -9.20
CA ASN A 171 3.27 -13.88 -7.94
C ASN A 171 4.35 -14.30 -6.94
N VAL A 172 5.25 -13.40 -6.66
CA VAL A 172 6.32 -13.57 -5.67
C VAL A 172 5.77 -13.25 -4.28
N VAL A 173 5.91 -14.19 -3.35
CA VAL A 173 5.39 -14.07 -1.98
C VAL A 173 6.41 -14.61 -0.97
N ASP A 174 6.29 -14.20 0.29
CA ASP A 174 7.15 -14.68 1.37
C ASP A 174 6.72 -16.06 1.92
N LEU A 175 7.51 -16.61 2.86
CA LEU A 175 7.22 -17.89 3.52
C LEU A 175 5.92 -17.89 4.34
N GLY A 176 5.36 -16.74 4.63
CA GLY A 176 4.06 -16.60 5.29
C GLY A 176 2.89 -17.10 4.45
N TYR A 177 3.11 -17.29 3.14
CA TYR A 177 2.11 -17.77 2.16
C TYR A 177 2.29 -19.23 1.78
N LEU A 178 2.97 -20.03 2.58
CA LEU A 178 3.12 -21.48 2.34
C LEU A 178 1.77 -22.15 2.11
N GLY A 179 1.68 -22.92 1.02
CA GLY A 179 0.44 -23.58 0.58
C GLY A 179 -0.30 -22.85 -0.53
N ILE A 180 0.15 -21.69 -0.97
CA ILE A 180 -0.49 -20.90 -2.04
C ILE A 180 -0.57 -21.70 -3.34
N GLU A 181 0.46 -22.44 -3.70
CA GLU A 181 0.49 -23.27 -4.92
C GLU A 181 -0.58 -24.37 -4.90
N LYS A 182 -0.88 -24.91 -3.70
CA LYS A 182 -1.92 -25.92 -3.53
C LYS A 182 -3.32 -25.33 -3.57
N ASP A 183 -3.52 -24.18 -2.91
CA ASP A 183 -4.85 -23.56 -2.79
C ASP A 183 -5.23 -22.74 -4.05
N PHE A 184 -4.23 -22.34 -4.85
CA PHE A 184 -4.40 -21.55 -6.07
C PHE A 184 -3.56 -22.12 -7.23
N PRO A 185 -3.85 -23.36 -7.70
CA PRO A 185 -3.04 -24.06 -8.70
C PRO A 185 -2.99 -23.34 -10.06
N ASP A 186 -3.99 -22.55 -10.39
CA ASP A 186 -4.05 -21.79 -11.66
C ASP A 186 -3.17 -20.54 -11.64
N GLN A 187 -2.60 -20.18 -10.47
CA GLN A 187 -1.76 -19.01 -10.32
C GLN A 187 -0.29 -19.43 -10.17
N LEU A 188 0.56 -18.96 -11.08
CA LEU A 188 1.99 -19.10 -10.91
C LEU A 188 2.45 -18.35 -9.66
N SER A 189 3.06 -19.05 -8.71
CA SER A 189 3.56 -18.47 -7.46
C SER A 189 5.01 -18.86 -7.25
N ALA A 190 5.81 -17.95 -6.71
CA ALA A 190 7.19 -18.19 -6.34
C ALA A 190 7.40 -17.88 -4.86
N LEU A 191 7.90 -18.87 -4.12
CA LEU A 191 8.16 -18.78 -2.69
C LEU A 191 9.64 -19.06 -2.41
N PRO A 192 10.23 -18.45 -1.37
CA PRO A 192 11.54 -18.87 -0.88
C PRO A 192 11.53 -20.29 -0.35
N TYR A 193 12.65 -21.00 -0.49
CA TYR A 193 12.82 -22.31 0.12
C TYR A 193 12.86 -22.22 1.64
N LYS A 194 12.06 -23.06 2.30
CA LYS A 194 11.99 -23.11 3.76
C LYS A 194 13.02 -24.12 4.30
N LYS A 195 13.90 -23.63 5.20
CA LYS A 195 14.79 -24.53 5.95
C LYS A 195 13.96 -25.53 6.77
N LYS A 196 14.20 -26.82 6.57
CA LYS A 196 13.62 -27.90 7.38
C LYS A 196 14.40 -28.07 8.68
N ARG A 197 13.74 -28.63 9.70
CA ARG A 197 14.41 -28.92 10.97
C ARG A 197 15.53 -29.94 10.72
N ASN A 198 16.74 -29.67 11.17
CA ASN A 198 17.94 -30.50 11.01
C ASN A 198 18.43 -30.72 9.55
N GLN A 199 18.05 -29.84 8.62
CA GLN A 199 18.56 -29.90 7.25
C GLN A 199 18.86 -28.46 6.79
N ASP A 200 20.10 -28.19 6.40
CA ASP A 200 20.46 -26.91 5.81
C ASP A 200 20.00 -26.83 4.34
N LEU A 201 19.75 -25.63 3.89
CA LEU A 201 19.45 -25.36 2.49
C LEU A 201 20.69 -25.67 1.65
N SER A 202 20.49 -26.22 0.46
CA SER A 202 21.54 -26.34 -0.54
C SER A 202 22.10 -24.97 -0.95
N GLN A 203 23.25 -24.95 -1.61
CA GLN A 203 23.83 -23.71 -2.09
C GLN A 203 22.89 -23.03 -3.11
N GLU A 204 22.30 -23.80 -4.02
CA GLU A 204 21.34 -23.32 -5.02
C GLU A 204 20.07 -22.72 -4.37
N GLU A 205 19.53 -23.40 -3.32
CA GLU A 205 18.37 -22.89 -2.58
C GLU A 205 18.68 -21.58 -1.84
N LYS A 206 19.90 -21.42 -1.31
CA LYS A 206 20.34 -20.18 -0.68
C LYS A 206 20.45 -19.06 -1.70
N GLU A 207 21.09 -19.32 -2.84
CA GLU A 207 21.24 -18.34 -3.92
C GLU A 207 19.87 -17.91 -4.47
N TYR A 208 18.94 -18.85 -4.64
CA TYR A 208 17.56 -18.55 -5.01
C TYR A 208 16.89 -17.65 -3.99
N ASN A 209 17.00 -17.97 -2.69
CA ASN A 209 16.42 -17.16 -1.64
C ASN A 209 17.03 -15.74 -1.59
N GLU A 210 18.35 -15.60 -1.78
CA GLU A 210 18.99 -14.29 -1.87
C GLU A 210 18.52 -13.49 -3.08
N PHE A 211 18.34 -14.17 -4.22
CA PHE A 211 17.81 -13.56 -5.42
C PHE A 211 16.38 -13.02 -5.20
N MET A 212 15.55 -13.76 -4.47
CA MET A 212 14.18 -13.37 -4.12
C MET A 212 14.18 -12.12 -3.24
N VAL A 213 15.02 -12.07 -2.19
CA VAL A 213 15.14 -10.93 -1.25
C VAL A 213 15.64 -9.66 -1.94
N LYS A 214 16.56 -9.77 -2.91
CA LYS A 214 17.09 -8.59 -3.64
C LYS A 214 16.07 -7.95 -4.58
N ARG A 215 14.92 -8.58 -4.81
CA ARG A 215 13.84 -8.09 -5.67
C ARG A 215 12.64 -7.52 -4.90
N GLU A 216 12.57 -7.72 -3.57
CA GLU A 216 11.62 -7.06 -2.67
C GLU A 216 12.06 -5.60 -2.37
#